data_e7b107253b2e663a7e89b1b6d38c2fcd
#
_entry.id   e7b107253b2e663a7e89b1b6d38c2fcd
#
_cell.length_a   1.000
_cell.length_b   1.000
_cell.length_c   1.000
_cell.angle_alpha   90.00
_cell.angle_beta   90.00
_cell.angle_gamma   90.00
#
_symmetry.space_group_name_H-M   'P 1'
#
loop_
_entity.id
_entity.type
_entity.pdbx_description
1 polymer ?
#
loop_
_entity_poly.entity_id
_entity_poly.type
_entity_poly.pdbx_seq_one_letter_code
_entity_poly.pdbx_strand_id
1 'polypeptide(L)'
;MDVFEKKKVLDSFEILVDTREQDTERAHKRYASFGVPIRRAALNYGDYTYNATLPDGKQIHDISQTVIPVCAVERKMNLDELAECYTRSRKRFQNEFERARDHGCRVYLLCENASWENLLNGKYRSRFHANAFAASVTAWLVRYNANLIF
;
A
#
# COMPACT_ATOMS: atom_id res chain seq x y z
N MET A 1 1.61 -13.56 -24.66
CA MET A 1 2.97 -13.17 -24.20
C MET A 1 3.77 -14.44 -24.01
N ASP A 2 4.84 -14.60 -24.76
CA ASP A 2 5.75 -15.74 -24.66
C ASP A 2 6.70 -15.62 -23.45
N VAL A 3 7.59 -16.61 -23.26
CA VAL A 3 8.52 -16.66 -22.10
C VAL A 3 9.54 -15.52 -22.15
N PHE A 4 10.02 -15.18 -23.36
CA PHE A 4 11.01 -14.10 -23.54
C PHE A 4 10.39 -12.73 -23.30
N GLU A 5 9.17 -12.52 -23.77
CA GLU A 5 8.39 -11.28 -23.50
C GLU A 5 8.11 -11.13 -22.01
N LYS A 6 7.68 -12.20 -21.33
CA LYS A 6 7.48 -12.19 -19.88
C LYS A 6 8.75 -11.80 -19.12
N LYS A 7 9.89 -12.38 -19.52
CA LYS A 7 11.18 -12.07 -18.91
C LYS A 7 11.53 -10.59 -19.09
N LYS A 8 11.38 -10.02 -20.28
CA LYS A 8 11.64 -8.60 -20.53
C LYS A 8 10.77 -7.68 -19.67
N VAL A 9 9.49 -8.01 -19.51
CA VAL A 9 8.59 -7.27 -18.62
C VAL A 9 9.07 -7.33 -17.18
N LEU A 10 9.45 -8.50 -16.68
CA LEU A 10 9.96 -8.69 -15.32
C LEU A 10 11.31 -7.98 -15.11
N ASP A 11 12.21 -8.01 -16.10
CA ASP A 11 13.50 -7.32 -16.04
C ASP A 11 13.35 -5.78 -15.99
N SER A 12 12.22 -5.24 -16.46
CA SER A 12 11.88 -3.81 -16.41
C SER A 12 11.04 -3.40 -15.20
N PHE A 13 10.75 -4.36 -14.31
CA PHE A 13 9.89 -4.12 -13.14
C PHE A 13 10.53 -3.12 -12.18
N GLU A 14 9.74 -2.15 -11.75
CA GLU A 14 10.12 -1.15 -10.75
C GLU A 14 8.97 -0.91 -9.76
N ILE A 15 9.29 -0.45 -8.56
CA ILE A 15 8.31 0.01 -7.59
C ILE A 15 8.15 1.52 -7.73
N LEU A 16 6.92 1.97 -7.89
CA LEU A 16 6.57 3.38 -7.79
C LEU A 16 6.27 3.71 -6.33
N VAL A 17 6.95 4.74 -5.84
CA VAL A 17 6.80 5.27 -4.47
C VAL A 17 6.09 6.62 -4.55
N ASP A 18 5.02 6.79 -3.76
CA ASP A 18 4.28 8.05 -3.73
C ASP A 18 5.20 9.23 -3.38
N THR A 19 5.04 10.33 -4.10
CA THR A 19 5.78 11.56 -3.84
C THR A 19 5.50 12.17 -2.46
N ARG A 20 4.38 11.81 -1.82
CA ARG A 20 4.02 12.21 -0.44
C ARG A 20 4.78 11.44 0.64
N GLU A 21 5.37 10.27 0.30
CA GLU A 21 6.23 9.53 1.25
C GLU A 21 7.43 10.40 1.64
N GLN A 22 7.71 10.45 2.94
CA GLN A 22 8.82 11.25 3.46
C GLN A 22 10.17 10.69 3.01
N ASP A 23 11.04 11.56 2.54
CA ASP A 23 12.41 11.24 2.13
C ASP A 23 13.33 11.17 3.35
N THR A 24 13.33 10.02 4.02
CA THR A 24 14.11 9.77 5.24
C THR A 24 15.12 8.65 5.03
N GLU A 25 16.18 8.64 5.84
CA GLU A 25 17.16 7.54 5.85
C GLU A 25 16.49 6.17 6.04
N ARG A 26 15.46 6.11 6.88
CA ARG A 26 14.68 4.89 7.11
C ARG A 26 13.91 4.45 5.85
N ALA A 27 13.38 5.40 5.10
CA ALA A 27 12.73 5.11 3.81
C ALA A 27 13.76 4.56 2.81
N HIS A 28 14.93 5.18 2.70
CA HIS A 28 15.99 4.70 1.82
C HIS A 28 16.47 3.28 2.17
N LYS A 29 16.64 2.96 3.47
CA LYS A 29 16.97 1.59 3.90
C LYS A 29 15.89 0.58 3.48
N ARG A 30 14.61 0.96 3.59
CA ARG A 30 13.49 0.13 3.12
C ARG A 30 13.52 -0.06 1.60
N TYR A 31 13.73 1.02 0.83
CA TYR A 31 13.79 0.94 -0.63
C TYR A 31 14.93 0.03 -1.10
N ALA A 32 16.09 0.11 -0.45
CA ALA A 32 17.23 -0.75 -0.76
C ALA A 32 16.91 -2.25 -0.54
N SER A 33 15.98 -2.58 0.37
CA SER A 33 15.59 -3.97 0.64
C SER A 33 14.59 -4.55 -0.38
N PHE A 34 14.02 -3.73 -1.27
CA PHE A 34 13.05 -4.22 -2.27
C PHE A 34 13.68 -5.10 -3.34
N GLY A 35 14.99 -4.97 -3.57
CA GLY A 35 15.71 -5.77 -4.57
C GLY A 35 15.37 -5.43 -6.03
N VAL A 36 14.60 -4.37 -6.26
CA VAL A 36 14.22 -3.85 -7.59
C VAL A 36 14.35 -2.33 -7.60
N PRO A 37 14.50 -1.69 -8.78
CA PRO A 37 14.53 -0.24 -8.87
C PRO A 37 13.28 0.41 -8.27
N ILE A 38 13.45 1.62 -7.75
CA ILE A 38 12.33 2.46 -7.32
C ILE A 38 12.29 3.74 -8.16
N ARG A 39 11.09 4.29 -8.32
CA ARG A 39 10.87 5.61 -8.92
C ARG A 39 9.80 6.35 -8.14
N ARG A 40 10.00 7.66 -7.95
CA ARG A 40 8.99 8.51 -7.31
C ARG A 40 7.93 8.90 -8.35
N ALA A 41 6.65 8.76 -7.97
CA ALA A 41 5.52 9.16 -8.81
C ALA A 41 4.36 9.65 -7.92
N ALA A 42 3.53 10.55 -8.42
CA ALA A 42 2.32 10.94 -7.72
C ALA A 42 1.28 9.82 -7.85
N LEU A 43 0.86 9.21 -6.74
CA LEU A 43 -0.17 8.18 -6.71
C LEU A 43 -1.50 8.76 -6.25
N ASN A 44 -2.61 8.35 -6.85
CA ASN A 44 -3.94 8.77 -6.44
C ASN A 44 -4.32 8.21 -5.05
N TYR A 45 -3.80 7.03 -4.71
CA TYR A 45 -3.94 6.36 -3.41
C TYR A 45 -2.81 5.35 -3.19
N GLY A 46 -2.56 5.01 -1.91
CA GLY A 46 -1.49 4.11 -1.49
C GLY A 46 -0.11 4.76 -1.46
N ASP A 47 0.82 4.08 -0.82
CA ASP A 47 2.22 4.53 -0.68
C ASP A 47 3.11 3.94 -1.78
N TYR A 48 2.75 2.74 -2.28
CA TYR A 48 3.50 2.02 -3.30
C TYR A 48 2.57 1.38 -4.34
N THR A 49 3.06 1.33 -5.57
CA THR A 49 2.55 0.49 -6.64
C THR A 49 3.71 -0.01 -7.51
N TYR A 50 3.44 -0.66 -8.61
CA TYR A 50 4.46 -1.18 -9.51
C TYR A 50 4.35 -0.55 -10.89
N ASN A 51 5.43 -0.64 -11.66
CA ASN A 51 5.44 -0.32 -13.08
C ASN A 51 6.33 -1.32 -13.82
N ALA A 52 6.13 -1.45 -15.10
CA ALA A 52 6.98 -2.22 -16.00
C ALA A 52 6.75 -1.78 -17.46
N THR A 53 7.69 -2.11 -18.33
CA THR A 53 7.54 -1.90 -19.76
C THR A 53 6.94 -3.14 -20.42
N LEU A 54 5.80 -2.98 -21.09
CA LEU A 54 5.09 -4.02 -21.82
C LEU A 54 5.83 -4.37 -23.13
N PRO A 55 5.53 -5.52 -23.78
CA PRO A 55 6.19 -5.92 -25.03
C PRO A 55 6.04 -4.92 -26.18
N ASP A 56 4.97 -4.12 -26.17
CA ASP A 56 4.74 -3.05 -27.15
C ASP A 56 5.53 -1.75 -26.84
N GLY A 57 6.37 -1.76 -25.80
CA GLY A 57 7.16 -0.62 -25.36
C GLY A 57 6.44 0.38 -24.45
N LYS A 58 5.14 0.17 -24.18
CA LYS A 58 4.37 1.04 -23.27
C LYS A 58 4.65 0.72 -21.81
N GLN A 59 4.62 1.74 -20.98
CA GLN A 59 4.60 1.59 -19.53
C GLN A 59 3.21 1.13 -19.06
N ILE A 60 3.14 0.32 -18.00
CA ILE A 60 1.85 -0.04 -17.36
C ILE A 60 1.18 1.23 -16.85
N HIS A 61 1.97 2.14 -16.25
CA HIS A 61 1.49 3.44 -15.77
C HIS A 61 2.29 4.57 -16.40
N ASP A 62 1.61 5.61 -16.89
CA ASP A 62 2.23 6.86 -17.29
C ASP A 62 2.51 7.72 -16.05
N ILE A 63 3.78 7.84 -15.69
CA ILE A 63 4.23 8.58 -14.51
C ILE A 63 4.34 10.09 -14.74
N SER A 64 4.09 10.59 -15.96
CA SER A 64 4.01 12.03 -16.23
C SER A 64 2.75 12.66 -15.66
N GLN A 65 1.79 11.83 -15.25
CA GLN A 65 0.53 12.20 -14.63
C GLN A 65 0.37 11.54 -13.27
N THR A 66 -0.69 11.89 -12.53
CA THR A 66 -1.05 11.17 -11.31
C THR A 66 -1.44 9.74 -11.66
N VAL A 67 -0.69 8.78 -11.15
CA VAL A 67 -0.90 7.35 -11.39
C VAL A 67 -2.16 6.89 -10.65
N ILE A 68 -3.02 6.18 -11.36
CA ILE A 68 -4.16 5.45 -10.78
C ILE A 68 -3.75 3.97 -10.68
N PRO A 69 -3.34 3.50 -9.48
CA PRO A 69 -2.87 2.13 -9.34
C PRO A 69 -3.98 1.09 -9.57
N VAL A 70 -3.65 -0.01 -10.24
CA VAL A 70 -4.50 -1.22 -10.31
C VAL A 70 -4.35 -2.05 -9.04
N CYS A 71 -3.16 -1.99 -8.45
CA CYS A 71 -2.81 -2.62 -7.19
C CYS A 71 -1.96 -1.63 -6.38
N ALA A 72 -2.32 -1.37 -5.14
CA ALA A 72 -1.60 -0.45 -4.26
C ALA A 72 -1.28 -1.08 -2.91
N VAL A 73 -0.16 -0.69 -2.33
CA VAL A 73 0.20 -0.99 -0.95
C VAL A 73 0.07 0.28 -0.13
N GLU A 74 -0.76 0.23 0.89
CA GLU A 74 -0.86 1.24 1.95
C GLU A 74 -0.09 0.74 3.16
N ARG A 75 0.95 1.44 3.57
CA ARG A 75 1.86 1.01 4.63
C ARG A 75 1.57 1.70 5.95
N LYS A 76 1.62 0.94 7.04
CA LYS A 76 1.60 1.44 8.41
C LYS A 76 2.78 0.87 9.19
N MET A 77 3.44 1.70 9.95
CA MET A 77 4.66 1.32 10.69
C MET A 77 4.38 0.36 11.85
N ASN A 78 3.18 0.43 12.44
CA ASN A 78 2.78 -0.37 13.58
C ASN A 78 1.26 -0.27 13.83
N LEU A 79 0.77 -0.99 14.85
CA LEU A 79 -0.65 -0.97 15.26
C LEU A 79 -1.14 0.39 15.76
N ASP A 80 -0.27 1.22 16.32
CA ASP A 80 -0.67 2.55 16.80
C ASP A 80 -1.02 3.46 15.62
N GLU A 81 -0.20 3.46 14.56
CA GLU A 81 -0.48 4.20 13.33
C GLU A 81 -1.73 3.65 12.62
N LEU A 82 -1.88 2.32 12.58
CA LEU A 82 -3.07 1.69 12.03
C LEU A 82 -4.33 2.08 12.83
N ALA A 83 -4.27 2.09 14.16
CA ALA A 83 -5.39 2.49 15.02
C ALA A 83 -5.80 3.95 14.77
N GLU A 84 -4.84 4.84 14.51
CA GLU A 84 -5.10 6.24 14.17
C GLU A 84 -5.93 6.38 12.88
N CYS A 85 -5.74 5.50 11.91
CA CYS A 85 -6.51 5.46 10.67
C CYS A 85 -8.00 5.15 10.91
N TYR A 86 -8.35 4.43 11.97
CA TYR A 86 -9.73 4.12 12.34
C TYR A 86 -10.33 5.08 13.37
N THR A 87 -9.54 5.99 13.90
CA THR A 87 -9.96 6.98 14.90
C THR A 87 -9.84 8.41 14.35
N ARG A 88 -8.75 9.12 14.64
CA ARG A 88 -8.56 10.54 14.28
C ARG A 88 -8.53 10.80 12.78
N SER A 89 -7.93 9.90 12.01
CA SER A 89 -7.77 10.05 10.55
C SER A 89 -8.82 9.29 9.74
N ARG A 90 -9.88 8.81 10.38
CA ARG A 90 -10.86 7.89 9.79
C ARG A 90 -11.44 8.39 8.47
N LYS A 91 -11.86 9.66 8.39
CA LYS A 91 -12.49 10.20 7.19
C LYS A 91 -11.51 10.25 6.00
N ARG A 92 -10.26 10.66 6.26
CA ARG A 92 -9.23 10.70 5.22
C ARG A 92 -8.91 9.29 4.70
N PHE A 93 -8.71 8.35 5.61
CA PHE A 93 -8.43 6.95 5.29
C PHE A 93 -9.59 6.31 4.52
N GLN A 94 -10.83 6.59 4.93
CA GLN A 94 -12.03 6.15 4.22
C GLN A 94 -12.07 6.66 2.80
N ASN A 95 -11.89 7.97 2.59
CA ASN A 95 -11.92 8.58 1.27
C ASN A 95 -10.86 7.96 0.33
N GLU A 96 -9.70 7.59 0.85
CA GLU A 96 -8.64 6.93 0.10
C GLU A 96 -9.07 5.55 -0.39
N PHE A 97 -9.64 4.73 0.49
CA PHE A 97 -10.15 3.40 0.12
C PHE A 97 -11.37 3.47 -0.79
N GLU A 98 -12.21 4.48 -0.64
CA GLU A 98 -13.34 4.72 -1.56
C GLU A 98 -12.84 5.04 -2.97
N ARG A 99 -11.85 5.94 -3.11
CA ARG A 99 -11.23 6.21 -4.42
C ARG A 99 -10.60 4.96 -5.03
N ALA A 100 -9.86 4.18 -4.24
CA ALA A 100 -9.26 2.94 -4.71
C ALA A 100 -10.31 1.94 -5.20
N ARG A 101 -11.38 1.74 -4.44
CA ARG A 101 -12.51 0.89 -4.83
C ARG A 101 -13.18 1.36 -6.12
N ASP A 102 -13.43 2.67 -6.24
CA ASP A 102 -14.14 3.24 -7.39
C ASP A 102 -13.33 3.10 -8.71
N HIS A 103 -12.01 2.94 -8.60
CA HIS A 103 -11.13 2.61 -9.72
C HIS A 103 -10.84 1.10 -9.85
N GLY A 104 -11.46 0.24 -9.03
CA GLY A 104 -11.24 -1.20 -9.07
C GLY A 104 -9.86 -1.63 -8.58
N CYS A 105 -9.16 -0.79 -7.82
CA CYS A 105 -7.84 -1.11 -7.28
C CYS A 105 -7.91 -2.13 -6.15
N ARG A 106 -7.00 -3.10 -6.18
CA ARG A 106 -6.76 -3.99 -5.05
C ARG A 106 -5.76 -3.33 -4.09
N VAL A 107 -6.21 -3.07 -2.86
CA VAL A 107 -5.36 -2.48 -1.82
C VAL A 107 -4.83 -3.57 -0.89
N TYR A 108 -3.52 -3.54 -0.66
CA TYR A 108 -2.83 -4.30 0.37
C TYR A 108 -2.45 -3.35 1.50
N LEU A 109 -3.05 -3.54 2.66
CA LEU A 109 -2.71 -2.82 3.88
C LEU A 109 -1.56 -3.56 4.56
N LEU A 110 -0.36 -3.00 4.50
CA LEU A 110 0.84 -3.56 5.12
C LEU A 110 1.09 -2.89 6.46
N CYS A 111 1.00 -3.63 7.55
CA CYS A 111 1.28 -3.13 8.89
C CYS A 111 2.56 -3.78 9.44
N GLU A 112 3.65 -3.04 9.46
CA GLU A 112 4.94 -3.50 10.00
C GLU A 112 4.88 -3.62 11.53
N ASN A 113 5.80 -4.40 12.11
CA ASN A 113 5.95 -4.57 13.57
C ASN A 113 4.62 -4.90 14.28
N ALA A 114 3.80 -5.72 13.66
CA ALA A 114 2.45 -6.05 14.11
C ALA A 114 2.12 -7.52 13.87
N SER A 115 1.06 -8.00 14.53
CA SER A 115 0.45 -9.29 14.27
C SER A 115 -1.01 -9.28 14.72
N TRP A 116 -1.81 -10.23 14.25
CA TRP A 116 -3.17 -10.44 14.74
C TRP A 116 -3.18 -10.70 16.27
N GLU A 117 -2.22 -11.47 16.76
CA GLU A 117 -2.09 -11.73 18.20
C GLU A 117 -1.91 -10.44 19.00
N ASN A 118 -1.00 -9.56 18.55
CA ASN A 118 -0.74 -8.29 19.22
C ASN A 118 -1.97 -7.38 19.17
N LEU A 119 -2.69 -7.35 18.05
CA LEU A 119 -3.92 -6.57 17.90
C LEU A 119 -5.01 -7.05 18.83
N LEU A 120 -5.29 -8.38 18.85
CA LEU A 120 -6.35 -8.97 19.67
C LEU A 120 -6.05 -8.89 21.17
N ASN A 121 -4.78 -8.94 21.56
CA ASN A 121 -4.34 -8.83 22.97
C ASN A 121 -4.10 -7.38 23.41
N GLY A 122 -4.38 -6.37 22.56
CA GLY A 122 -4.20 -4.96 22.91
C GLY A 122 -2.74 -4.57 23.13
N LYS A 123 -1.77 -5.25 22.50
CA LYS A 123 -0.34 -4.98 22.61
C LYS A 123 0.07 -3.77 21.72
N TYR A 124 -0.48 -2.61 22.01
CA TYR A 124 -0.20 -1.32 21.39
C TYR A 124 -0.53 -0.19 22.39
N ARG A 125 -0.13 1.04 22.12
CA ARG A 125 -0.30 2.19 23.03
C ARG A 125 -1.61 2.93 22.86
N SER A 126 -2.24 2.79 21.68
CA SER A 126 -3.54 3.42 21.40
C SER A 126 -4.59 2.97 22.41
N ARG A 127 -5.50 3.88 22.79
CA ARG A 127 -6.64 3.56 23.65
C ARG A 127 -7.81 2.88 22.90
N PHE A 128 -7.64 2.59 21.62
CA PHE A 128 -8.66 1.91 20.83
C PHE A 128 -8.83 0.48 21.36
N HIS A 129 -10.02 0.14 21.78
CA HIS A 129 -10.31 -1.17 22.40
C HIS A 129 -10.06 -2.31 21.39
N ALA A 130 -9.36 -3.36 21.81
CA ALA A 130 -8.87 -4.42 20.91
C ALA A 130 -9.98 -5.07 20.05
N ASN A 131 -11.12 -5.44 20.67
CA ASN A 131 -12.23 -6.04 19.94
C ASN A 131 -12.85 -5.06 18.92
N ALA A 132 -12.99 -3.78 19.27
CA ALA A 132 -13.50 -2.76 18.37
C ALA A 132 -12.51 -2.49 17.23
N PHE A 133 -11.21 -2.51 17.52
CA PHE A 133 -10.16 -2.36 16.53
C PHE A 133 -10.17 -3.53 15.54
N ALA A 134 -10.16 -4.78 16.03
CA ALA A 134 -10.23 -5.97 15.19
C ALA A 134 -11.49 -5.98 14.31
N ALA A 135 -12.65 -5.66 14.89
CA ALA A 135 -13.91 -5.56 14.15
C ALA A 135 -13.85 -4.47 13.06
N SER A 136 -13.26 -3.30 13.37
CA SER A 136 -13.10 -2.20 12.40
C SER A 136 -12.20 -2.61 11.24
N VAL A 137 -11.06 -3.25 11.53
CA VAL A 137 -10.14 -3.76 10.51
C VAL A 137 -10.85 -4.77 9.62
N THR A 138 -11.48 -5.80 10.22
CA THR A 138 -12.17 -6.85 9.47
C THR A 138 -13.30 -6.30 8.60
N ALA A 139 -14.11 -5.39 9.13
CA ALA A 139 -15.19 -4.74 8.38
C ALA A 139 -14.65 -3.93 7.18
N TRP A 140 -13.47 -3.31 7.36
CA TRP A 140 -12.81 -2.54 6.30
C TRP A 140 -12.30 -3.43 5.18
N LEU A 141 -11.63 -4.53 5.53
CA LEU A 141 -11.13 -5.50 4.55
C LEU A 141 -12.26 -6.06 3.69
N VAL A 142 -13.40 -6.39 4.31
CA VAL A 142 -14.59 -6.88 3.58
C VAL A 142 -15.20 -5.80 2.70
N ARG A 143 -15.40 -4.59 3.24
CA ARG A 143 -16.05 -3.47 2.52
C ARG A 143 -15.28 -3.06 1.27
N TYR A 144 -13.96 -3.04 1.33
CA TYR A 144 -13.10 -2.54 0.26
C TYR A 144 -12.37 -3.65 -0.51
N ASN A 145 -12.69 -4.92 -0.25
CA ASN A 145 -11.99 -6.07 -0.83
C ASN A 145 -10.46 -5.92 -0.72
N ALA A 146 -10.01 -5.45 0.44
CA ALA A 146 -8.61 -5.23 0.74
C ALA A 146 -8.00 -6.43 1.45
N ASN A 147 -6.67 -6.51 1.45
CA ASN A 147 -5.90 -7.53 2.16
C ASN A 147 -5.06 -6.87 3.25
N LEU A 148 -4.97 -7.49 4.42
CA LEU A 148 -4.04 -7.07 5.48
C LEU A 148 -2.87 -8.04 5.53
N ILE A 149 -1.66 -7.47 5.59
CA ILE A 149 -0.39 -8.18 5.74
C ILE A 149 0.30 -7.60 6.98
N PHE A 150 0.79 -8.49 7.84
CA PHE A 150 1.64 -8.15 8.99
C PHE A 150 3.07 -8.60 8.78
#